data_f8f452e6e496d5cfcdb6f4ba2b016192
#
_entry.id   f8f452e6e496d5cfcdb6f4ba2b016192
#
_cell.length_a   1.000
_cell.length_b   1.000
_cell.length_c   1.000
_cell.angle_alpha   90.00
_cell.angle_beta   90.00
_cell.angle_gamma   90.00
#
_symmetry.space_group_name_H-M   'P 1'
#
loop_
_entity.id
_entity.type
_entity.pdbx_description
1 polymer ?
#
loop_
_entity_poly.entity_id
_entity_poly.type
_entity_poly.pdbx_seq_one_letter_code
_entity_poly.pdbx_strand_id
1 'polypeptide(L)'
;YIFKEFFDRTINTNKYESRSSDYFVDNTRRENYLFNSKINGIEETDLILLIGTNPRFEATMLNARIRKAYLKNKLKIVSLNDVGDLTYPYQSLDGKTQTIKDIIENNNKMTKDIIESKKPMIIFGESFLKSNSAEYLFKSFKKFLLDKEKFNDDWNPLNVISTDAATVGNLDLDIIDQNNEVLKDLNENNFELIFLLGQDNLKLNKKKEFVIYIGS
;
A
#
# COMPACT_ATOMS: atom_id res chain seq x y z
N TYR A 1 -5.26 19.69 5.97
CA TYR A 1 -4.29 20.68 6.39
C TYR A 1 -4.85 21.61 7.49
N ILE A 2 -5.96 22.32 7.22
CA ILE A 2 -6.57 23.29 8.17
C ILE A 2 -6.89 22.64 9.53
N PHE A 3 -7.48 21.45 9.53
CA PHE A 3 -7.77 20.73 10.77
C PHE A 3 -6.51 20.35 11.54
N LYS A 4 -5.47 19.86 10.85
CA LYS A 4 -4.19 19.54 11.50
C LYS A 4 -3.62 20.78 12.18
N GLU A 5 -3.56 21.90 11.48
CA GLU A 5 -3.07 23.15 12.05
C GLU A 5 -3.92 23.64 13.24
N PHE A 6 -5.25 23.50 13.17
CA PHE A 6 -6.15 23.82 14.28
C PHE A 6 -5.88 22.92 15.50
N PHE A 7 -5.74 21.63 15.31
CA PHE A 7 -5.47 20.70 16.40
C PHE A 7 -4.09 20.92 17.00
N ASP A 8 -3.05 21.10 16.19
CA ASP A 8 -1.69 21.34 16.64
C ASP A 8 -1.60 22.64 17.47
N ARG A 9 -2.25 23.74 17.01
CA ARG A 9 -2.11 25.05 17.61
C ARG A 9 -3.12 25.37 18.73
N THR A 10 -4.34 24.88 18.59
CA THR A 10 -5.44 25.27 19.49
C THR A 10 -5.73 24.19 20.52
N ILE A 11 -5.81 22.94 20.11
CA ILE A 11 -6.11 21.81 21.00
C ILE A 11 -4.82 21.21 21.58
N ASN A 12 -3.69 21.43 20.90
CA ASN A 12 -2.38 20.94 21.29
C ASN A 12 -2.35 19.40 21.45
N THR A 13 -2.85 18.71 20.44
CA THR A 13 -2.85 17.25 20.37
C THR A 13 -2.07 16.76 19.15
N ASN A 14 -1.45 15.59 19.26
CA ASN A 14 -0.80 14.86 18.17
C ASN A 14 -1.50 13.52 17.87
N LYS A 15 -2.70 13.31 18.41
CA LYS A 15 -3.46 12.06 18.24
C LYS A 15 -4.27 12.13 16.97
N TYR A 16 -3.65 11.77 15.84
CA TYR A 16 -4.26 11.72 14.51
C TYR A 16 -4.25 10.30 13.97
N GLU A 17 -5.32 9.92 13.31
CA GLU A 17 -5.35 8.67 12.53
C GLU A 17 -6.23 8.85 11.30
N SER A 18 -5.69 8.53 10.14
CA SER A 18 -6.41 8.60 8.87
C SER A 18 -6.81 7.23 8.32
N ARG A 19 -6.32 6.16 8.91
CA ARG A 19 -6.68 4.79 8.51
C ARG A 19 -7.97 4.35 9.19
N SER A 20 -8.78 3.62 8.47
CA SER A 20 -9.98 2.97 9.01
C SER A 20 -9.69 1.61 9.65
N SER A 21 -8.52 1.06 9.42
CA SER A 21 -8.06 -0.22 9.97
C SER A 21 -6.55 -0.22 10.13
N ASP A 22 -6.05 -1.07 11.00
CA ASP A 22 -4.62 -1.25 11.19
C ASP A 22 -3.98 -1.93 9.97
N TYR A 23 -3.00 -1.27 9.38
CA TYR A 23 -2.11 -1.83 8.37
C TYR A 23 -0.75 -1.13 8.39
N PHE A 24 0.28 -1.86 7.98
CA PHE A 24 1.64 -1.33 7.93
C PHE A 24 1.76 -0.25 6.86
N VAL A 25 2.40 0.86 7.24
CA VAL A 25 2.85 1.92 6.33
C VAL A 25 4.25 2.34 6.72
N ASP A 26 5.16 2.32 5.76
CA ASP A 26 6.49 2.90 5.95
C ASP A 26 6.50 4.35 5.45
N ASN A 27 6.32 5.31 6.37
CA ASN A 27 6.35 6.75 6.07
C ASN A 27 7.73 7.39 6.25
N THR A 28 8.78 6.59 6.46
CA THR A 28 10.16 7.12 6.60
C THR A 28 10.64 7.83 5.35
N ARG A 29 10.15 7.44 4.19
CA ARG A 29 10.40 8.08 2.91
C ARG A 29 9.14 8.05 2.04
N ARG A 30 8.89 9.12 1.33
CA ARG A 30 7.73 9.27 0.45
C ARG A 30 7.63 8.17 -0.60
N GLU A 31 8.75 7.69 -1.11
CA GLU A 31 8.81 6.58 -2.09
C GLU A 31 8.25 5.25 -1.57
N ASN A 32 8.13 5.07 -0.25
CA ASN A 32 7.66 3.81 0.33
C ASN A 32 6.12 3.63 0.29
N TYR A 33 5.38 4.70 -0.01
CA TYR A 33 3.91 4.67 -0.08
C TYR A 33 3.33 5.24 -1.38
N LEU A 34 4.17 5.45 -2.39
CA LEU A 34 3.74 5.94 -3.69
C LEU A 34 3.68 4.85 -4.76
N PHE A 35 2.96 5.15 -5.84
CA PHE A 35 3.11 4.46 -7.10
C PHE A 35 4.26 5.11 -7.91
N ASN A 36 5.49 4.67 -7.64
CA ASN A 36 6.71 5.35 -8.08
C ASN A 36 6.98 5.22 -9.58
N SER A 37 6.67 4.06 -10.17
CA SER A 37 6.92 3.82 -11.60
C SER A 37 6.05 4.68 -12.53
N LYS A 38 5.15 5.48 -11.98
CA LYS A 38 4.15 6.30 -12.69
C LYS A 38 3.18 5.46 -13.54
N ILE A 39 2.00 5.98 -13.82
CA ILE A 39 0.99 5.25 -14.60
C ILE A 39 1.45 5.00 -16.05
N ASN A 40 2.18 5.92 -16.66
CA ASN A 40 2.74 5.74 -18.00
C ASN A 40 3.91 4.73 -18.04
N GLY A 41 4.64 4.55 -16.94
CA GLY A 41 5.71 3.55 -16.83
C GLY A 41 5.22 2.10 -16.99
N ILE A 42 3.92 1.84 -16.82
CA ILE A 42 3.33 0.53 -17.09
C ILE A 42 3.56 0.08 -18.55
N GLU A 43 3.65 1.01 -19.49
CA GLU A 43 3.90 0.67 -20.90
C GLU A 43 5.38 0.35 -21.18
N GLU A 44 6.28 0.62 -20.22
CA GLU A 44 7.71 0.40 -20.31
C GLU A 44 8.19 -0.82 -19.53
N THR A 45 7.37 -1.32 -18.61
CA THR A 45 7.72 -2.48 -17.78
C THR A 45 7.71 -3.78 -18.58
N ASP A 46 8.59 -4.70 -18.26
CA ASP A 46 8.66 -6.04 -18.84
C ASP A 46 8.17 -7.14 -17.88
N LEU A 47 8.02 -6.80 -16.59
CA LEU A 47 7.53 -7.71 -15.55
C LEU A 47 6.69 -6.95 -14.53
N ILE A 48 5.49 -7.44 -14.24
CA ILE A 48 4.67 -6.99 -13.11
C ILE A 48 4.49 -8.13 -12.11
N LEU A 49 4.77 -7.85 -10.83
CA LEU A 49 4.44 -8.74 -9.71
C LEU A 49 3.42 -8.05 -8.80
N LEU A 50 2.23 -8.65 -8.69
CA LEU A 50 1.14 -8.19 -7.84
C LEU A 50 1.20 -8.92 -6.48
N ILE A 51 1.27 -8.17 -5.39
CA ILE A 51 1.36 -8.72 -4.03
C ILE A 51 0.22 -8.13 -3.18
N GLY A 52 -0.79 -8.93 -2.90
CA GLY A 52 -1.92 -8.53 -2.06
C GLY A 52 -2.77 -7.41 -2.64
N THR A 53 -2.91 -7.36 -3.96
CA THR A 53 -3.77 -6.40 -4.67
C THR A 53 -4.55 -7.07 -5.79
N ASN A 54 -5.77 -6.60 -5.99
CA ASN A 54 -6.56 -6.87 -7.18
C ASN A 54 -6.80 -5.55 -7.93
N PRO A 55 -5.95 -5.20 -8.91
CA PRO A 55 -6.03 -3.92 -9.58
C PRO A 55 -7.33 -3.70 -10.35
N ARG A 56 -8.09 -4.77 -10.67
CA ARG A 56 -9.39 -4.63 -11.32
C ARG A 56 -10.41 -3.91 -10.45
N PHE A 57 -10.36 -4.14 -9.13
CA PHE A 57 -11.29 -3.54 -8.17
C PHE A 57 -10.68 -2.35 -7.42
N GLU A 58 -9.38 -2.41 -7.11
CA GLU A 58 -8.71 -1.41 -6.29
C GLU A 58 -8.18 -0.23 -7.10
N ALA A 59 -7.81 -0.46 -8.38
CA ALA A 59 -7.22 0.55 -9.25
C ALA A 59 -7.59 0.31 -10.73
N THR A 60 -8.86 0.48 -11.09
CA THR A 60 -9.43 0.11 -12.38
C THR A 60 -8.71 0.75 -13.57
N MET A 61 -8.29 2.02 -13.44
CA MET A 61 -7.53 2.72 -14.50
C MET A 61 -6.13 2.13 -14.67
N LEU A 62 -5.49 1.72 -13.57
CA LEU A 62 -4.21 1.00 -13.59
C LEU A 62 -4.39 -0.35 -14.30
N ASN A 63 -5.44 -1.10 -13.95
CA ASN A 63 -5.75 -2.38 -14.56
C ASN A 63 -5.96 -2.27 -16.09
N ALA A 64 -6.67 -1.23 -16.53
CA ALA A 64 -6.86 -0.96 -17.96
C ALA A 64 -5.52 -0.66 -18.68
N ARG A 65 -4.60 0.05 -18.02
CA ARG A 65 -3.26 0.32 -18.53
C ARG A 65 -2.40 -0.95 -18.59
N ILE A 66 -2.45 -1.79 -17.58
CA ILE A 66 -1.77 -3.10 -17.56
C ILE A 66 -2.27 -3.97 -18.72
N ARG A 67 -3.60 -4.04 -18.93
CA ARG A 67 -4.18 -4.73 -20.07
C ARG A 67 -3.65 -4.19 -21.40
N LYS A 68 -3.63 -2.87 -21.58
CA LYS A 68 -3.10 -2.23 -22.80
C LYS A 68 -1.63 -2.62 -23.03
N ALA A 69 -0.80 -2.55 -22.00
CA ALA A 69 0.62 -2.92 -22.08
C ALA A 69 0.80 -4.40 -22.41
N TYR A 70 0.01 -5.29 -21.80
CA TYR A 70 0.02 -6.72 -22.11
C TYR A 70 -0.32 -7.00 -23.58
N LEU A 71 -1.36 -6.39 -24.10
CA LEU A 71 -1.78 -6.58 -25.51
C LEU A 71 -0.72 -6.09 -26.51
N LYS A 72 0.00 -5.02 -26.16
CA LYS A 72 1.02 -4.43 -27.01
C LYS A 72 2.35 -5.19 -26.95
N ASN A 73 2.82 -5.54 -25.75
CA ASN A 73 4.20 -5.96 -25.50
C ASN A 73 4.32 -7.40 -24.95
N LYS A 74 3.20 -8.13 -24.77
CA LYS A 74 3.16 -9.45 -24.10
C LYS A 74 3.87 -9.43 -22.74
N LEU A 75 3.66 -8.39 -21.98
CA LEU A 75 4.17 -8.17 -20.63
C LEU A 75 3.95 -9.41 -19.74
N LYS A 76 4.98 -9.82 -19.01
CA LYS A 76 4.85 -10.91 -18.03
C LYS A 76 4.17 -10.36 -16.76
N ILE A 77 3.06 -10.98 -16.39
CA ILE A 77 2.30 -10.59 -15.20
C ILE A 77 2.19 -11.79 -14.28
N VAL A 78 2.58 -11.60 -13.03
CA VAL A 78 2.51 -12.61 -11.97
C VAL A 78 1.77 -12.03 -10.78
N SER A 79 0.87 -12.78 -10.19
CA SER A 79 0.21 -12.43 -8.92
C SER A 79 0.63 -13.42 -7.84
N LEU A 80 0.84 -12.93 -6.63
CA LEU A 80 1.19 -13.79 -5.50
C LEU A 80 0.10 -14.86 -5.25
N ASN A 81 -1.16 -14.49 -5.41
CA ASN A 81 -2.31 -15.38 -5.25
C ASN A 81 -3.25 -15.25 -6.46
N ASP A 82 -4.17 -16.18 -6.58
CA ASP A 82 -5.26 -16.06 -7.55
C ASP A 82 -6.20 -14.93 -7.13
N VAL A 83 -6.35 -13.95 -8.01
CA VAL A 83 -7.19 -12.77 -7.82
C VAL A 83 -8.40 -12.75 -8.76
N GLY A 84 -8.64 -13.87 -9.45
CA GLY A 84 -9.73 -14.02 -10.42
C GLY A 84 -9.45 -13.34 -11.76
N ASP A 85 -10.49 -12.97 -12.47
CA ASP A 85 -10.37 -12.38 -13.82
C ASP A 85 -9.89 -10.93 -13.75
N LEU A 86 -8.67 -10.67 -14.22
CA LEU A 86 -8.08 -9.34 -14.40
C LEU A 86 -8.30 -8.75 -15.79
N THR A 87 -9.00 -9.47 -16.70
CA THR A 87 -9.19 -9.14 -18.12
C THR A 87 -7.95 -9.33 -19.00
N TYR A 88 -6.90 -9.92 -18.44
CA TYR A 88 -5.68 -10.35 -19.13
C TYR A 88 -5.09 -11.60 -18.43
N PRO A 89 -4.34 -12.43 -19.12
CA PRO A 89 -3.70 -13.58 -18.51
C PRO A 89 -2.59 -13.15 -17.53
N TYR A 90 -2.47 -13.87 -16.45
CA TYR A 90 -1.38 -13.76 -15.48
C TYR A 90 -1.06 -15.16 -14.91
N GLN A 91 0.13 -15.29 -14.34
CA GLN A 91 0.52 -16.48 -13.60
C GLN A 91 0.21 -16.23 -12.11
N SER A 92 -0.54 -17.12 -11.47
CA SER A 92 -0.70 -17.10 -10.01
C SER A 92 0.36 -17.96 -9.33
N LEU A 93 0.82 -17.52 -8.18
CA LEU A 93 1.60 -18.30 -7.22
C LEU A 93 0.66 -18.88 -6.16
N ASP A 94 1.20 -19.31 -5.01
CA ASP A 94 0.43 -20.03 -3.98
C ASP A 94 -0.20 -19.15 -2.89
N GLY A 95 -0.02 -17.83 -2.96
CA GLY A 95 -0.60 -16.87 -2.02
C GLY A 95 0.04 -16.80 -0.64
N LYS A 96 1.11 -17.58 -0.40
CA LYS A 96 1.73 -17.65 0.93
C LYS A 96 2.77 -16.56 1.13
N THR A 97 2.87 -16.06 2.36
CA THR A 97 3.95 -15.14 2.74
C THR A 97 5.33 -15.80 2.66
N GLN A 98 5.39 -17.14 2.82
CA GLN A 98 6.62 -17.91 2.63
C GLN A 98 7.16 -17.77 1.20
N THR A 99 6.30 -17.72 0.19
CA THR A 99 6.72 -17.54 -1.20
C THR A 99 7.42 -16.21 -1.43
N ILE A 100 6.99 -15.14 -0.76
CA ILE A 100 7.71 -13.86 -0.79
C ILE A 100 9.12 -14.02 -0.20
N LYS A 101 9.23 -14.73 0.93
CA LYS A 101 10.51 -15.00 1.57
C LYS A 101 11.42 -15.84 0.65
N ASP A 102 10.88 -16.86 0.01
CA ASP A 102 11.63 -17.71 -0.94
C ASP A 102 12.12 -16.90 -2.16
N ILE A 103 11.34 -15.92 -2.62
CA ILE A 103 11.77 -14.98 -3.68
C ILE A 103 12.96 -14.16 -3.21
N ILE A 104 12.90 -13.59 -2.01
CA ILE A 104 13.98 -12.77 -1.41
C ILE A 104 15.25 -13.61 -1.21
N GLU A 105 15.12 -14.85 -0.76
CA GLU A 105 16.22 -15.77 -0.45
C GLU A 105 16.79 -16.50 -1.69
N ASN A 106 16.34 -16.16 -2.90
CA ASN A 106 16.73 -16.80 -4.17
C ASN A 106 16.33 -18.29 -4.31
N ASN A 107 15.30 -18.71 -3.60
CA ASN A 107 14.78 -20.08 -3.63
C ASN A 107 13.58 -20.26 -4.57
N ASN A 108 13.21 -19.24 -5.32
CA ASN A 108 12.04 -19.24 -6.20
C ASN A 108 12.42 -18.86 -7.64
N LYS A 109 11.73 -19.46 -8.62
CA LYS A 109 11.91 -19.11 -10.03
C LYS A 109 11.66 -17.61 -10.31
N MET A 110 10.71 -17.01 -9.59
CA MET A 110 10.36 -15.61 -9.72
C MET A 110 11.55 -14.67 -9.42
N THR A 111 12.48 -15.10 -8.59
CA THR A 111 13.72 -14.36 -8.31
C THR A 111 14.54 -14.12 -9.58
N LYS A 112 14.70 -15.16 -10.40
CA LYS A 112 15.43 -15.06 -11.69
C LYS A 112 14.70 -14.11 -12.64
N ASP A 113 13.37 -14.23 -12.72
CA ASP A 113 12.55 -13.34 -13.55
C ASP A 113 12.73 -11.86 -13.14
N ILE A 114 12.78 -11.56 -11.84
CA ILE A 114 13.02 -10.19 -11.33
C ILE A 114 14.44 -9.73 -11.67
N ILE A 115 15.44 -10.60 -11.50
CA ILE A 115 16.86 -10.28 -11.78
C ILE A 115 17.07 -10.03 -13.27
N GLU A 116 16.47 -10.81 -14.15
CA GLU A 116 16.60 -10.69 -15.61
C GLU A 116 15.78 -9.53 -16.18
N SER A 117 14.70 -9.12 -15.50
CA SER A 117 13.86 -7.99 -15.90
C SER A 117 14.65 -6.68 -15.91
N LYS A 118 14.49 -5.90 -16.97
CA LYS A 118 15.11 -4.57 -17.10
C LYS A 118 14.36 -3.50 -16.30
N LYS A 119 13.03 -3.57 -16.29
CA LYS A 119 12.13 -2.63 -15.62
C LYS A 119 11.05 -3.38 -14.84
N PRO A 120 11.43 -4.13 -13.78
CA PRO A 120 10.43 -4.83 -12.97
C PRO A 120 9.53 -3.83 -12.24
N MET A 121 8.25 -4.16 -12.12
CA MET A 121 7.27 -3.38 -11.38
C MET A 121 6.65 -4.27 -10.30
N ILE A 122 6.92 -3.97 -9.04
CA ILE A 122 6.39 -4.70 -7.90
C ILE A 122 5.30 -3.84 -7.28
N ILE A 123 4.09 -4.38 -7.17
CA ILE A 123 2.93 -3.63 -6.70
C ILE A 123 2.41 -4.28 -5.42
N PHE A 124 2.54 -3.57 -4.32
CA PHE A 124 2.00 -3.95 -3.02
C PHE A 124 0.62 -3.33 -2.81
N GLY A 125 -0.35 -4.14 -2.47
CA GLY A 125 -1.69 -3.68 -2.12
C GLY A 125 -1.98 -3.76 -0.62
N GLU A 126 -3.07 -3.15 -0.23
CA GLU A 126 -3.47 -3.04 1.18
C GLU A 126 -3.70 -4.40 1.86
N SER A 127 -4.18 -5.40 1.11
CA SER A 127 -4.36 -6.75 1.63
C SER A 127 -3.07 -7.38 2.14
N PHE A 128 -1.94 -7.14 1.45
CA PHE A 128 -0.62 -7.54 1.94
C PHE A 128 -0.20 -6.70 3.15
N LEU A 129 -0.40 -5.39 3.11
CA LEU A 129 0.00 -4.46 4.16
C LEU A 129 -0.74 -4.70 5.49
N LYS A 130 -1.91 -5.35 5.47
CA LYS A 130 -2.66 -5.81 6.66
C LYS A 130 -2.10 -7.08 7.29
N SER A 131 -1.17 -7.77 6.65
CA SER A 131 -0.60 -8.99 7.22
C SER A 131 0.37 -8.71 8.36
N ASN A 132 0.42 -9.58 9.36
CA ASN A 132 1.30 -9.43 10.53
C ASN A 132 2.80 -9.38 10.16
N SER A 133 3.19 -9.91 9.01
CA SER A 133 4.57 -9.93 8.52
C SER A 133 4.87 -8.84 7.49
N ALA A 134 3.91 -7.94 7.22
CA ALA A 134 4.02 -6.94 6.16
C ALA A 134 5.28 -6.07 6.30
N GLU A 135 5.54 -5.54 7.48
CA GLU A 135 6.71 -4.69 7.74
C GLU A 135 8.02 -5.39 7.39
N TYR A 136 8.21 -6.59 7.94
CA TYR A 136 9.43 -7.36 7.69
C TYR A 136 9.60 -7.70 6.21
N LEU A 137 8.55 -8.22 5.59
CA LEU A 137 8.60 -8.65 4.19
C LEU A 137 8.76 -7.48 3.22
N PHE A 138 8.08 -6.37 3.46
CA PHE A 138 8.20 -5.16 2.64
C PHE A 138 9.62 -4.59 2.69
N LYS A 139 10.17 -4.41 3.90
CA LYS A 139 11.55 -3.91 4.09
C LYS A 139 12.58 -4.86 3.49
N SER A 140 12.40 -6.17 3.69
CA SER A 140 13.29 -7.19 3.13
C SER A 140 13.22 -7.25 1.60
N PHE A 141 12.02 -7.11 1.02
CA PHE A 141 11.86 -7.08 -0.43
C PHE A 141 12.47 -5.81 -1.05
N LYS A 142 12.28 -4.65 -0.40
CA LYS A 142 12.94 -3.41 -0.81
C LYS A 142 14.46 -3.57 -0.80
N LYS A 143 15.02 -4.14 0.27
CA LYS A 143 16.46 -4.43 0.36
C LYS A 143 16.91 -5.37 -0.76
N PHE A 144 16.16 -6.45 -1.02
CA PHE A 144 16.45 -7.38 -2.12
C PHE A 144 16.51 -6.64 -3.48
N LEU A 145 15.56 -5.76 -3.77
CA LEU A 145 15.57 -4.97 -5.01
C LEU A 145 16.76 -4.03 -5.09
N LEU A 146 17.20 -3.44 -3.97
CA LEU A 146 18.40 -2.61 -3.89
C LEU A 146 19.67 -3.43 -4.13
N ASP A 147 19.79 -4.59 -3.47
CA ASP A 147 20.95 -5.49 -3.63
C ASP A 147 21.07 -6.06 -5.07
N LYS A 148 19.95 -6.11 -5.81
CA LYS A 148 19.90 -6.51 -7.22
C LYS A 148 19.95 -5.33 -8.21
N GLU A 149 20.25 -4.14 -7.73
CA GLU A 149 20.42 -2.92 -8.56
C GLU A 149 19.20 -2.62 -9.46
N LYS A 150 17.98 -2.86 -8.92
CA LYS A 150 16.75 -2.62 -9.70
C LYS A 150 16.24 -1.19 -9.61
N PHE A 151 16.79 -0.40 -8.70
CA PHE A 151 16.57 1.05 -8.64
C PHE A 151 17.60 1.78 -9.49
N ASN A 152 17.17 2.74 -10.27
CA ASN A 152 18.03 3.67 -10.98
C ASN A 152 17.33 5.04 -11.10
N ASP A 153 17.99 6.04 -11.68
CA ASP A 153 17.51 7.42 -11.78
C ASP A 153 16.15 7.51 -12.52
N ASP A 154 15.93 6.63 -13.48
CA ASP A 154 14.73 6.63 -14.33
C ASP A 154 13.66 5.63 -13.87
N TRP A 155 13.99 4.70 -12.96
CA TRP A 155 13.09 3.61 -12.60
C TRP A 155 13.14 3.26 -11.12
N ASN A 156 11.99 3.37 -10.47
CA ASN A 156 11.77 2.83 -9.13
C ASN A 156 10.76 1.67 -9.23
N PRO A 157 11.19 0.43 -8.96
CA PRO A 157 10.35 -0.76 -9.10
C PRO A 157 9.31 -0.93 -8.00
N LEU A 158 9.45 -0.20 -6.87
CA LEU A 158 8.59 -0.33 -5.70
C LEU A 158 7.34 0.54 -5.87
N ASN A 159 6.16 -0.08 -5.82
CA ASN A 159 4.90 0.61 -5.96
C ASN A 159 3.92 0.16 -4.89
N VAL A 160 3.17 1.10 -4.34
CA VAL A 160 2.11 0.83 -3.36
C VAL A 160 0.79 1.37 -3.90
N ILE A 161 -0.27 0.58 -3.76
CA ILE A 161 -1.64 0.98 -4.06
C ILE A 161 -2.42 1.06 -2.76
N SER A 162 -3.02 2.22 -2.53
CA SER A 162 -3.98 2.48 -1.45
C SER A 162 -5.39 2.43 -2.01
N THR A 163 -6.31 1.87 -1.25
CA THR A 163 -7.74 1.80 -1.61
C THR A 163 -8.48 3.08 -1.26
N ASP A 164 -8.04 3.77 -0.21
CA ASP A 164 -8.67 5.00 0.24
C ASP A 164 -8.12 6.23 -0.47
N ALA A 165 -9.02 7.13 -0.87
CA ALA A 165 -8.66 8.43 -1.42
C ALA A 165 -7.91 9.26 -0.36
N ALA A 166 -7.04 10.15 -0.81
CA ALA A 166 -6.25 11.04 0.04
C ALA A 166 -5.22 10.38 0.98
N THR A 167 -5.04 9.06 0.97
CA THR A 167 -4.05 8.37 1.82
C THR A 167 -2.65 8.95 1.68
N VAL A 168 -2.19 9.18 0.45
CA VAL A 168 -0.86 9.79 0.20
C VAL A 168 -0.78 11.21 0.79
N GLY A 169 -1.84 12.03 0.62
CA GLY A 169 -1.89 13.37 1.19
C GLY A 169 -1.88 13.36 2.71
N ASN A 170 -2.57 12.42 3.33
CA ASN A 170 -2.57 12.25 4.78
C ASN A 170 -1.20 11.81 5.31
N LEU A 171 -0.49 10.94 4.59
CA LEU A 171 0.88 10.54 4.91
C LEU A 171 1.86 11.70 4.72
N ASP A 172 1.72 12.48 3.66
CA ASP A 172 2.54 13.69 3.42
C ASP A 172 2.33 14.75 4.52
N LEU A 173 1.15 14.77 5.16
CA LEU A 173 0.82 15.66 6.28
C LEU A 173 1.13 15.04 7.65
N ASP A 174 1.64 13.82 7.70
CA ASP A 174 1.88 13.07 8.94
C ASP A 174 0.60 12.94 9.80
N ILE A 175 -0.53 12.67 9.14
CA ILE A 175 -1.83 12.41 9.79
C ILE A 175 -2.02 10.90 9.89
N ILE A 176 -1.10 10.23 10.55
CA ILE A 176 -1.11 8.79 10.78
C ILE A 176 -0.39 8.48 12.08
N ASP A 177 -0.96 7.57 12.85
CA ASP A 177 -0.30 7.06 14.04
C ASP A 177 0.49 5.77 13.71
N GLN A 178 1.82 5.90 13.70
CA GLN A 178 2.71 4.78 13.36
C GLN A 178 2.69 3.64 14.39
N ASN A 179 2.36 3.97 15.64
CA ASN A 179 2.37 3.02 16.74
C ASN A 179 1.01 2.33 16.94
N ASN A 180 -0.02 2.74 16.16
CA ASN A 180 -1.41 2.29 16.32
C ASN A 180 -2.01 2.54 17.72
N GLU A 181 -1.45 3.50 18.47
CA GLU A 181 -1.93 3.86 19.80
C GLU A 181 -3.31 4.52 19.73
N VAL A 182 -3.55 5.38 18.71
CA VAL A 182 -4.84 6.08 18.53
C VAL A 182 -5.97 5.08 18.30
N LEU A 183 -5.78 4.08 17.42
CA LEU A 183 -6.79 3.05 17.18
C LEU A 183 -7.00 2.16 18.41
N LYS A 184 -5.94 1.87 19.15
CA LYS A 184 -6.00 1.11 20.39
C LYS A 184 -6.75 1.90 21.47
N ASP A 185 -6.34 3.14 21.72
CA ASP A 185 -6.99 4.05 22.68
C ASP A 185 -8.48 4.26 22.36
N LEU A 186 -8.82 4.34 21.05
CA LEU A 186 -10.19 4.45 20.59
C LEU A 186 -11.02 3.20 20.97
N ASN A 187 -10.47 2.01 20.78
CA ASN A 187 -11.14 0.75 21.12
C ASN A 187 -11.28 0.56 22.64
N GLU A 188 -10.34 1.08 23.42
CA GLU A 188 -10.34 1.05 24.88
C GLU A 188 -11.17 2.18 25.50
N ASN A 189 -11.73 3.11 24.71
CA ASN A 189 -12.49 4.29 25.12
C ASN A 189 -11.67 5.24 26.02
N ASN A 190 -10.41 5.48 25.65
CA ASN A 190 -9.47 6.33 26.40
C ASN A 190 -9.55 7.82 26.00
N PHE A 191 -10.47 8.19 25.10
CA PHE A 191 -10.68 9.58 24.67
C PHE A 191 -11.91 10.21 25.31
N GLU A 192 -11.82 11.48 25.69
CA GLU A 192 -12.95 12.30 26.14
C GLU A 192 -13.66 12.99 24.97
N LEU A 193 -12.88 13.36 23.93
CA LEU A 193 -13.35 14.07 22.74
C LEU A 193 -12.79 13.41 21.47
N ILE A 194 -13.66 13.14 20.53
CA ILE A 194 -13.32 12.52 19.24
C ILE A 194 -13.90 13.37 18.12
N PHE A 195 -13.05 13.71 17.13
CA PHE A 195 -13.49 14.32 15.89
C PHE A 195 -13.45 13.29 14.77
N LEU A 196 -14.57 13.05 14.11
CA LEU A 196 -14.67 12.20 12.92
C LEU A 196 -14.84 13.09 11.70
N LEU A 197 -13.87 13.07 10.80
CA LEU A 197 -13.86 13.89 9.58
C LEU A 197 -14.15 13.00 8.37
N GLY A 198 -15.41 12.99 7.90
CA GLY A 198 -15.84 12.16 6.77
C GLY A 198 -15.69 10.65 6.99
N GLN A 199 -15.67 10.20 8.24
CA GLN A 199 -15.48 8.78 8.58
C GLN A 199 -16.80 8.14 8.99
N ASP A 200 -17.45 7.45 8.01
CA ASP A 200 -18.78 6.86 8.19
C ASP A 200 -18.72 5.39 8.64
N ASN A 201 -17.60 4.72 8.39
CA ASN A 201 -17.50 3.27 8.58
C ASN A 201 -16.96 2.86 9.96
N LEU A 202 -16.54 3.81 10.78
CA LEU A 202 -15.97 3.53 12.09
C LEU A 202 -17.07 3.20 13.11
N LYS A 203 -17.01 2.01 13.69
CA LYS A 203 -17.92 1.61 14.76
C LYS A 203 -17.33 2.03 16.11
N LEU A 204 -17.95 3.02 16.74
CA LEU A 204 -17.59 3.47 18.09
C LEU A 204 -18.44 2.76 19.13
N ASN A 205 -17.79 2.19 20.15
CA ASN A 205 -18.47 1.68 21.36
C ASN A 205 -18.66 2.85 22.33
N LYS A 206 -19.60 3.75 22.01
CA LYS A 206 -19.88 4.95 22.82
C LYS A 206 -20.19 4.61 24.28
N LYS A 207 -19.39 5.17 25.20
CA LYS A 207 -19.68 5.11 26.65
C LYS A 207 -19.75 6.49 27.29
N LYS A 208 -18.72 7.34 27.10
CA LYS A 208 -18.61 8.65 27.75
C LYS A 208 -18.05 9.73 26.82
N GLU A 209 -17.55 9.35 25.67
CA GLU A 209 -16.86 10.22 24.74
C GLU A 209 -17.83 11.20 24.09
N PHE A 210 -17.41 12.46 23.98
CA PHE A 210 -18.10 13.42 23.13
C PHE A 210 -17.59 13.31 21.72
N VAL A 211 -18.48 12.99 20.78
CA VAL A 211 -18.11 12.77 19.38
C VAL A 211 -18.63 13.91 18.52
N ILE A 212 -17.73 14.57 17.81
CA ILE A 212 -18.04 15.58 16.79
C ILE A 212 -17.84 14.96 15.43
N TYR A 213 -18.93 14.79 14.68
CA TYR A 213 -18.89 14.31 13.30
C TYR A 213 -18.99 15.50 12.33
N ILE A 214 -18.05 15.55 11.39
CA ILE A 214 -18.02 16.51 10.29
C ILE A 214 -17.94 15.72 8.98
N GLY A 215 -19.06 15.64 8.29
CA GLY A 215 -19.19 14.90 7.04
C GLY A 215 -20.47 15.32 6.31
N SER A 216 -20.71 14.74 5.12
CA SER A 216 -21.90 14.99 4.29
C SER A 216 -22.87 13.83 4.35
#